data_0ba5fd4abf8cbc7144ebf0784a2de5c0
#
_entry.id   0ba5fd4abf8cbc7144ebf0784a2de5c0
#
_cell.length_a   1.000
_cell.length_b   1.000
_cell.length_c   1.000
_cell.angle_alpha   90.00
_cell.angle_beta   90.00
_cell.angle_gamma   90.00
#
_symmetry.space_group_name_H-M   'P 1'
#
loop_
_entity.id
_entity.type
_entity.pdbx_description
1 polymer ?
#
loop_
_entity_poly.entity_id
_entity_poly.type
_entity_poly.pdbx_seq_one_letter_code
_entity_poly.pdbx_strand_id
1 'polypeptide(L)'
;MTLTQADFEAQLQAAIDDYEIQERYKAQDPLVVHQLRSMASFLTAFGPEIDIASIEPFTKTRDRSIIADATNKGILPIGTPCQHLIEIINRSTNAVSLSQGRMIEDHSGGRVWRLLQSINVKAGETAEVIAEQSEYREIKYVVPVTEGFHKYRIDLLEDLSLANISIKQGNNNYVIKPRWMNVEPGEYAVTVTTDNLRRLFIEFGDSERAGRTLQANETVIIGILETYGEVDVNRLKDAALLDVLSNDEQRISVRFKAGGVIREGVDPLAVSELRLLSSYPSLYDEDAVFLGNFDYAVRKKFMKRAQFISVWNETLQEQHFAITYRDINHLNLVVVAKNPAEQATLEQDICRYIGYCDNLYEGKVNVHEVVEKPIEVKIKGSLASVHNTDMVKTQIKELLVERYGRESLSSSRWLVNGFNTQEMGKLINDNIVAFQDRMSDFTIMLSNELNKPNEWVYVTKDSITVELERTADISGATWTL
;
A
#
# COMPACT_ATOMS: atom_id res chain seq x y z
N MET A 1 -26.86 15.14 14.60
CA MET A 1 -27.36 16.53 14.85
C MET A 1 -26.35 17.17 15.78
N THR A 2 -25.53 18.06 15.25
CA THR A 2 -24.47 18.72 16.06
C THR A 2 -25.12 19.70 17.01
N LEU A 3 -24.91 19.54 18.31
CA LEU A 3 -25.35 20.47 19.31
C LEU A 3 -24.67 21.83 19.14
N THR A 4 -25.43 22.90 19.20
CA THR A 4 -24.89 24.26 19.11
C THR A 4 -24.33 24.73 20.44
N GLN A 5 -23.56 25.83 20.46
CA GLN A 5 -23.07 26.43 21.69
C GLN A 5 -24.22 26.81 22.65
N ALA A 6 -25.32 27.29 22.09
CA ALA A 6 -26.52 27.62 22.87
C ALA A 6 -27.15 26.40 23.57
N ASP A 7 -27.15 25.23 22.88
CA ASP A 7 -27.64 23.99 23.48
C ASP A 7 -26.77 23.54 24.63
N PHE A 8 -25.43 23.64 24.49
CA PHE A 8 -24.50 23.33 25.58
C PHE A 8 -24.61 24.34 26.74
N GLU A 9 -24.75 25.63 26.46
CA GLU A 9 -24.99 26.65 27.50
C GLU A 9 -26.27 26.35 28.29
N ALA A 10 -27.35 25.98 27.61
CA ALA A 10 -28.61 25.60 28.26
C ALA A 10 -28.49 24.35 29.13
N GLN A 11 -27.77 23.32 28.67
CA GLN A 11 -27.52 22.10 29.43
C GLN A 11 -26.62 22.36 30.65
N LEU A 12 -25.56 23.16 30.48
CA LEU A 12 -24.67 23.54 31.58
C LEU A 12 -25.42 24.35 32.64
N GLN A 13 -26.30 25.26 32.20
CA GLN A 13 -27.13 26.02 33.11
C GLN A 13 -28.10 25.13 33.89
N ALA A 14 -28.71 24.15 33.20
CA ALA A 14 -29.64 23.20 33.84
C ALA A 14 -28.93 22.26 34.83
N ALA A 15 -27.62 22.03 34.64
CA ALA A 15 -26.80 21.17 35.51
C ALA A 15 -26.21 21.88 36.74
N ILE A 16 -26.50 23.19 36.96
CA ILE A 16 -26.06 23.91 38.16
C ILE A 16 -26.96 23.54 39.32
N ASP A 17 -26.49 22.67 40.19
CA ASP A 17 -27.22 22.25 41.40
C ASP A 17 -27.04 23.23 42.56
N ASP A 18 -25.98 24.05 42.60
CA ASP A 18 -25.69 25.01 43.64
C ASP A 18 -26.52 26.29 43.47
N TYR A 19 -27.38 26.57 44.46
CA TYR A 19 -28.26 27.73 44.45
C TYR A 19 -27.53 29.07 44.36
N GLU A 20 -26.39 29.20 45.05
CA GLU A 20 -25.61 30.44 45.01
C GLU A 20 -25.00 30.70 43.61
N ILE A 21 -24.49 29.67 42.96
CA ILE A 21 -23.96 29.78 41.62
C ILE A 21 -25.10 30.06 40.62
N GLN A 22 -26.26 29.46 40.79
CA GLN A 22 -27.43 29.69 39.95
C GLN A 22 -27.91 31.14 40.06
N GLU A 23 -27.97 31.72 41.24
CA GLU A 23 -28.35 33.14 41.46
C GLU A 23 -27.29 34.10 40.86
N ARG A 24 -25.98 33.78 40.98
CA ARG A 24 -24.92 34.54 40.34
C ARG A 24 -25.03 34.50 38.82
N TYR A 25 -25.38 33.36 38.24
CA TYR A 25 -25.60 33.22 36.81
C TYR A 25 -26.78 34.07 36.35
N LYS A 26 -27.91 34.04 37.07
CA LYS A 26 -29.08 34.89 36.81
C LYS A 26 -28.77 36.38 36.95
N ALA A 27 -27.91 36.74 37.87
CA ALA A 27 -27.42 38.11 38.08
C ALA A 27 -26.37 38.53 37.02
N GLN A 28 -26.06 37.64 36.04
CA GLN A 28 -25.05 37.88 35.00
C GLN A 28 -23.65 38.19 35.54
N ASP A 29 -23.26 37.50 36.63
CA ASP A 29 -21.90 37.61 37.16
C ASP A 29 -20.88 37.26 36.04
N PRO A 30 -19.98 38.20 35.66
CA PRO A 30 -19.08 38.02 34.52
C PRO A 30 -18.19 36.79 34.66
N LEU A 31 -17.82 36.40 35.86
CA LEU A 31 -16.92 35.26 36.11
C LEU A 31 -17.62 33.94 35.85
N VAL A 32 -18.84 33.76 36.37
CA VAL A 32 -19.66 32.57 36.20
C VAL A 32 -20.09 32.42 34.74
N VAL A 33 -20.58 33.51 34.13
CA VAL A 33 -21.02 33.52 32.72
C VAL A 33 -19.87 33.24 31.79
N HIS A 34 -18.68 33.83 32.02
CA HIS A 34 -17.51 33.60 31.20
C HIS A 34 -17.04 32.15 31.30
N GLN A 35 -17.02 31.56 32.47
CA GLN A 35 -16.62 30.17 32.70
C GLN A 35 -17.55 29.18 31.96
N LEU A 36 -18.87 29.36 32.10
CA LEU A 36 -19.86 28.53 31.44
C LEU A 36 -19.80 28.65 29.91
N ARG A 37 -19.63 29.87 29.39
CA ARG A 37 -19.46 30.10 27.94
C ARG A 37 -18.16 29.48 27.40
N SER A 38 -17.10 29.56 28.18
CA SER A 38 -15.83 28.93 27.80
C SER A 38 -15.98 27.41 27.73
N MET A 39 -16.67 26.80 28.70
CA MET A 39 -16.97 25.37 28.68
C MET A 39 -17.89 24.98 27.51
N ALA A 40 -18.94 25.75 27.26
CA ALA A 40 -19.84 25.50 26.11
C ALA A 40 -19.12 25.62 24.76
N SER A 41 -18.27 26.63 24.63
CA SER A 41 -17.43 26.80 23.42
C SER A 41 -16.47 25.61 23.21
N PHE A 42 -15.85 25.16 24.29
CA PHE A 42 -14.97 23.98 24.26
C PHE A 42 -15.76 22.73 23.88
N LEU A 43 -16.91 22.46 24.45
CA LEU A 43 -17.77 21.31 24.12
C LEU A 43 -18.29 21.39 22.69
N THR A 44 -18.60 22.61 22.20
CA THR A 44 -19.02 22.81 20.80
C THR A 44 -17.88 22.47 19.82
N ALA A 45 -16.63 22.79 20.16
CA ALA A 45 -15.47 22.42 19.35
C ALA A 45 -15.22 20.90 19.35
N PHE A 46 -15.55 20.21 20.43
CA PHE A 46 -15.41 18.76 20.53
C PHE A 46 -16.54 17.96 19.86
N GLY A 47 -17.74 18.53 19.74
CA GLY A 47 -18.90 17.85 19.18
C GLY A 47 -18.63 17.23 17.79
N PRO A 48 -18.14 17.99 16.81
CA PRO A 48 -17.79 17.47 15.49
C PRO A 48 -16.73 16.38 15.53
N GLU A 49 -15.75 16.48 16.43
CA GLU A 49 -14.71 15.47 16.59
C GLU A 49 -15.27 14.14 17.12
N ILE A 50 -16.23 14.21 18.07
CA ILE A 50 -16.92 13.04 18.59
C ILE A 50 -17.80 12.40 17.52
N ASP A 51 -18.54 13.20 16.75
CA ASP A 51 -19.37 12.71 15.65
C ASP A 51 -18.52 12.01 14.59
N ILE A 52 -17.39 12.61 14.18
CA ILE A 52 -16.43 11.99 13.27
C ILE A 52 -15.87 10.71 13.88
N ALA A 53 -15.46 10.73 15.16
CA ALA A 53 -14.89 9.56 15.82
C ALA A 53 -15.90 8.39 15.90
N SER A 54 -17.19 8.68 16.02
CA SER A 54 -18.24 7.64 16.08
C SER A 54 -18.46 6.91 14.75
N ILE A 55 -18.31 7.60 13.63
CA ILE A 55 -18.51 7.04 12.29
C ILE A 55 -17.19 6.58 11.62
N GLU A 56 -16.05 7.05 12.12
CA GLU A 56 -14.72 6.77 11.55
C GLU A 56 -14.40 5.28 11.42
N PRO A 57 -14.75 4.36 12.35
CA PRO A 57 -14.55 2.93 12.18
C PRO A 57 -15.20 2.37 10.93
N PHE A 58 -16.28 2.99 10.45
CA PHE A 58 -17.03 2.56 9.27
C PHE A 58 -16.58 3.27 8.00
N THR A 59 -16.28 4.56 8.09
CA THR A 59 -15.92 5.39 6.93
C THR A 59 -14.44 5.39 6.62
N LYS A 60 -13.58 5.19 7.65
CA LYS A 60 -12.11 5.15 7.54
C LYS A 60 -11.57 6.30 6.69
N THR A 61 -12.00 7.52 7.00
CA THR A 61 -11.63 8.72 6.24
C THR A 61 -10.25 9.23 6.60
N ARG A 62 -9.85 9.09 7.87
CA ARG A 62 -8.56 9.57 8.37
C ARG A 62 -7.44 8.55 8.12
N ASP A 63 -6.26 9.02 7.73
CA ASP A 63 -5.09 8.17 7.51
C ASP A 63 -4.74 7.33 8.74
N ARG A 64 -4.91 7.88 9.94
CA ARG A 64 -4.70 7.14 11.19
C ARG A 64 -5.61 5.92 11.32
N SER A 65 -6.85 6.03 10.91
CA SER A 65 -7.80 4.91 10.93
C SER A 65 -7.47 3.85 9.87
N ILE A 66 -6.98 4.29 8.71
CA ILE A 66 -6.50 3.39 7.67
C ILE A 66 -5.26 2.63 8.14
N ILE A 67 -4.30 3.30 8.78
CA ILE A 67 -3.10 2.64 9.34
C ILE A 67 -3.50 1.63 10.42
N ALA A 68 -4.43 2.01 11.31
CA ALA A 68 -4.93 1.09 12.35
C ALA A 68 -5.64 -0.14 11.76
N ASP A 69 -6.46 0.05 10.71
CA ASP A 69 -7.10 -1.06 9.98
C ASP A 69 -6.07 -1.97 9.31
N ALA A 70 -5.05 -1.38 8.66
CA ALA A 70 -3.95 -2.12 8.04
C ALA A 70 -3.18 -2.95 9.08
N THR A 71 -2.88 -2.37 10.25
CA THR A 71 -2.24 -3.07 11.37
C THR A 71 -3.10 -4.25 11.85
N ASN A 72 -4.41 -4.04 12.01
CA ASN A 72 -5.35 -5.09 12.38
C ASN A 72 -5.44 -6.20 11.32
N LYS A 73 -5.24 -5.89 10.05
CA LYS A 73 -5.18 -6.85 8.94
C LYS A 73 -3.79 -7.50 8.77
N GLY A 74 -2.84 -7.21 9.65
CA GLY A 74 -1.46 -7.73 9.56
C GLY A 74 -0.70 -7.23 8.33
N ILE A 75 -1.03 -6.05 7.81
CA ILE A 75 -0.30 -5.40 6.72
C ILE A 75 0.84 -4.61 7.32
N LEU A 76 2.05 -5.15 7.19
CA LEU A 76 3.26 -4.53 7.72
C LEU A 76 3.90 -3.57 6.69
N PRO A 77 4.62 -2.52 7.14
CA PRO A 77 5.41 -1.67 6.27
C PRO A 77 6.72 -2.36 5.85
N ILE A 78 6.60 -3.38 5.00
CA ILE A 78 7.71 -4.18 4.50
C ILE A 78 8.01 -3.80 3.05
N GLY A 79 9.28 -3.53 2.74
CA GLY A 79 9.78 -3.32 1.39
C GLY A 79 10.17 -4.64 0.72
N THR A 80 10.25 -4.65 -0.60
CA THR A 80 10.75 -5.78 -1.36
C THR A 80 12.10 -5.41 -1.97
N PRO A 81 13.18 -6.17 -1.72
CA PRO A 81 14.49 -5.89 -2.29
C PRO A 81 14.51 -6.04 -3.82
N CYS A 82 15.21 -5.14 -4.50
CA CYS A 82 15.50 -5.27 -5.93
C CYS A 82 16.47 -6.42 -6.17
N GLN A 83 16.25 -7.23 -7.20
CA GLN A 83 17.16 -8.28 -7.66
C GLN A 83 17.56 -8.04 -9.10
N HIS A 84 18.86 -8.09 -9.34
CA HIS A 84 19.43 -7.80 -10.65
C HIS A 84 20.56 -8.78 -11.00
N LEU A 85 20.68 -9.14 -12.27
CA LEU A 85 21.83 -9.88 -12.78
C LEU A 85 23.03 -8.95 -12.87
N ILE A 86 24.15 -9.38 -12.33
CA ILE A 86 25.42 -8.71 -12.44
C ILE A 86 26.44 -9.59 -13.20
N GLU A 87 27.30 -8.96 -13.93
CA GLU A 87 28.44 -9.57 -14.63
C GLU A 87 29.72 -9.30 -13.82
N ILE A 88 30.41 -10.36 -13.46
CA ILE A 88 31.69 -10.31 -12.78
C ILE A 88 32.78 -10.69 -13.75
N ILE A 89 33.64 -9.74 -14.07
CA ILE A 89 34.75 -9.90 -15.03
C ILE A 89 36.04 -10.06 -14.25
N ASN A 90 36.66 -11.24 -14.34
CA ASN A 90 37.94 -11.50 -13.70
C ASN A 90 39.10 -11.16 -14.66
N ARG A 91 39.84 -10.11 -14.34
CA ARG A 91 41.04 -9.69 -15.08
C ARG A 91 42.34 -10.15 -14.40
N SER A 92 42.26 -11.00 -13.38
CA SER A 92 43.42 -11.58 -12.73
C SER A 92 43.94 -12.82 -13.48
N THR A 93 45.10 -13.30 -13.09
CA THR A 93 45.69 -14.53 -13.63
C THR A 93 45.20 -15.81 -12.94
N ASN A 94 44.48 -15.67 -11.85
CA ASN A 94 43.96 -16.77 -11.04
C ASN A 94 42.41 -16.79 -11.04
N ALA A 95 41.84 -17.95 -10.73
CA ALA A 95 40.42 -18.04 -10.49
C ALA A 95 40.07 -17.36 -9.15
N VAL A 96 38.98 -16.61 -9.11
CA VAL A 96 38.48 -15.92 -7.92
C VAL A 96 37.11 -16.46 -7.55
N SER A 97 36.97 -16.85 -6.28
CA SER A 97 35.71 -17.32 -5.69
C SER A 97 35.11 -16.24 -4.81
N LEU A 98 33.90 -15.83 -5.10
CA LEU A 98 33.10 -14.93 -4.26
C LEU A 98 32.00 -15.74 -3.59
N SER A 99 31.91 -15.63 -2.27
CA SER A 99 30.92 -16.34 -1.46
C SER A 99 29.53 -15.69 -1.54
N GLN A 100 28.49 -16.47 -1.32
CA GLN A 100 27.15 -15.96 -1.05
C GLN A 100 27.18 -14.95 0.10
N GLY A 101 26.41 -13.87 -0.02
CA GLY A 101 26.38 -12.78 0.95
C GLY A 101 27.48 -11.73 0.76
N ARG A 102 28.40 -11.91 -0.20
CA ARG A 102 29.43 -10.91 -0.52
C ARG A 102 28.77 -9.62 -0.96
N MET A 103 29.25 -8.50 -0.42
CA MET A 103 28.69 -7.18 -0.66
C MET A 103 29.40 -6.47 -1.80
N ILE A 104 28.61 -5.79 -2.63
CA ILE A 104 29.06 -4.90 -3.69
C ILE A 104 28.34 -3.56 -3.52
N GLU A 105 28.96 -2.49 -3.97
CA GLU A 105 28.41 -1.14 -3.94
C GLU A 105 28.20 -0.62 -5.35
N ASP A 106 27.02 -0.11 -5.66
CA ASP A 106 26.77 0.54 -6.95
C ASP A 106 27.36 1.95 -6.98
N HIS A 107 27.97 2.32 -8.12
CA HIS A 107 28.57 3.63 -8.29
C HIS A 107 27.54 4.73 -8.57
N SER A 108 26.30 4.37 -8.88
CA SER A 108 25.24 5.32 -9.25
C SER A 108 24.55 5.94 -8.05
N GLY A 109 24.44 5.19 -6.96
CA GLY A 109 23.72 5.62 -5.75
C GLY A 109 24.40 5.27 -4.43
N GLY A 110 25.55 4.58 -4.47
CA GLY A 110 26.25 4.14 -3.26
C GLY A 110 25.47 3.11 -2.44
N ARG A 111 24.56 2.36 -3.09
CA ARG A 111 23.73 1.37 -2.42
C ARG A 111 24.44 0.05 -2.35
N VAL A 112 24.23 -0.66 -1.25
CA VAL A 112 24.82 -1.98 -1.02
C VAL A 112 23.94 -3.06 -1.67
N TRP A 113 24.59 -3.97 -2.37
CA TRP A 113 24.00 -5.15 -2.98
C TRP A 113 24.70 -6.39 -2.46
N ARG A 114 23.98 -7.48 -2.31
CA ARG A 114 24.48 -8.73 -1.78
C ARG A 114 24.33 -9.85 -2.78
N LEU A 115 25.38 -10.65 -3.00
CA LEU A 115 25.32 -11.83 -3.85
C LEU A 115 24.40 -12.89 -3.24
N LEU A 116 23.44 -13.39 -4.01
CA LEU A 116 22.52 -14.45 -3.55
C LEU A 116 23.13 -15.86 -3.65
N GLN A 117 24.18 -16.03 -4.46
CA GLN A 117 24.83 -17.30 -4.70
C GLN A 117 26.35 -17.12 -4.68
N SER A 118 27.07 -18.19 -4.31
CA SER A 118 28.51 -18.24 -4.47
C SER A 118 28.86 -18.45 -5.93
N ILE A 119 29.91 -17.79 -6.40
CA ILE A 119 30.36 -17.87 -7.78
C ILE A 119 31.89 -18.02 -7.84
N ASN A 120 32.37 -18.84 -8.77
CA ASN A 120 33.78 -19.00 -9.06
C ASN A 120 34.06 -18.55 -10.51
N VAL A 121 34.84 -17.49 -10.67
CA VAL A 121 35.16 -16.88 -11.96
C VAL A 121 36.61 -17.21 -12.32
N LYS A 122 36.82 -17.96 -13.40
CA LYS A 122 38.17 -18.31 -13.87
C LYS A 122 38.90 -17.09 -14.41
N ALA A 123 40.23 -17.21 -14.49
CA ALA A 123 41.09 -16.16 -15.03
C ALA A 123 40.67 -15.74 -16.46
N GLY A 124 40.43 -14.45 -16.66
CA GLY A 124 40.00 -13.89 -17.94
C GLY A 124 38.55 -14.17 -18.37
N GLU A 125 37.76 -14.88 -17.56
CA GLU A 125 36.37 -15.18 -17.86
C GLU A 125 35.42 -14.15 -17.22
N THR A 126 34.20 -14.10 -17.76
CA THR A 126 33.05 -13.34 -17.21
C THR A 126 32.01 -14.34 -16.74
N ALA A 127 31.46 -14.13 -15.57
CA ALA A 127 30.38 -14.96 -15.04
C ALA A 127 29.22 -14.09 -14.51
N GLU A 128 28.00 -14.60 -14.63
CA GLU A 128 26.79 -13.92 -14.22
C GLU A 128 26.29 -14.46 -12.87
N VAL A 129 25.83 -13.57 -11.99
CA VAL A 129 25.27 -13.94 -10.69
C VAL A 129 24.17 -12.96 -10.32
N ILE A 130 23.22 -13.42 -9.52
CA ILE A 130 22.14 -12.58 -8.98
C ILE A 130 22.63 -11.81 -7.76
N ALA A 131 22.45 -10.51 -7.79
CA ALA A 131 22.62 -9.64 -6.64
C ALA A 131 21.28 -9.08 -6.17
N GLU A 132 21.12 -8.93 -4.87
CA GLU A 132 19.94 -8.36 -4.22
C GLU A 132 20.34 -7.08 -3.47
N GLN A 133 19.58 -6.01 -3.70
CA GLN A 133 19.77 -4.77 -2.97
C GLN A 133 19.23 -4.94 -1.55
N SER A 134 20.11 -5.30 -0.64
CA SER A 134 19.75 -5.50 0.76
C SER A 134 20.97 -5.38 1.68
N GLU A 135 20.73 -4.85 2.86
CA GLU A 135 21.69 -4.78 3.95
C GLU A 135 21.27 -5.70 5.08
N TYR A 136 22.20 -6.50 5.58
CA TYR A 136 21.94 -7.44 6.67
C TYR A 136 22.75 -7.07 7.89
N ARG A 137 22.08 -6.97 9.03
CA ARG A 137 22.72 -6.76 10.33
C ARG A 137 22.16 -7.68 11.40
N GLU A 138 23.01 -8.05 12.35
CA GLU A 138 22.61 -8.87 13.50
C GLU A 138 22.68 -8.02 14.78
N ILE A 139 21.64 -8.12 15.59
CA ILE A 139 21.54 -7.47 16.89
C ILE A 139 21.48 -8.57 17.95
N LYS A 140 22.43 -8.50 18.91
CA LYS A 140 22.34 -9.32 20.11
C LYS A 140 21.50 -8.60 21.14
N TYR A 141 20.29 -9.10 21.35
CA TYR A 141 19.38 -8.55 22.33
C TYR A 141 19.43 -9.39 23.61
N VAL A 142 19.77 -8.75 24.72
CA VAL A 142 19.72 -9.35 26.06
C VAL A 142 18.41 -8.94 26.71
N VAL A 143 17.59 -9.90 27.11
CA VAL A 143 16.26 -9.67 27.69
C VAL A 143 16.41 -9.03 29.08
N PRO A 144 15.84 -7.82 29.30
CA PRO A 144 16.03 -7.12 30.57
C PRO A 144 15.17 -7.70 31.70
N VAL A 145 13.97 -8.15 31.40
CA VAL A 145 12.97 -8.62 32.39
C VAL A 145 12.18 -9.78 31.80
N THR A 146 11.82 -10.74 32.61
CA THR A 146 10.90 -11.83 32.22
C THR A 146 9.49 -11.26 32.17
N GLU A 147 8.90 -11.21 30.98
CA GLU A 147 7.57 -10.68 30.71
C GLU A 147 6.88 -11.48 29.61
N GLY A 148 5.61 -11.83 29.79
CA GLY A 148 4.80 -12.41 28.72
C GLY A 148 4.47 -11.38 27.65
N PHE A 149 4.46 -11.79 26.40
CA PHE A 149 4.26 -10.92 25.23
C PHE A 149 5.24 -9.74 25.16
N HIS A 150 6.50 -9.99 25.54
CA HIS A 150 7.58 -9.01 25.51
C HIS A 150 7.75 -8.41 24.12
N LYS A 151 7.85 -7.06 24.03
CA LYS A 151 7.98 -6.34 22.78
C LYS A 151 9.37 -5.74 22.61
N TYR A 152 9.98 -6.03 21.48
CA TYR A 152 11.25 -5.43 21.05
C TYR A 152 10.98 -4.51 19.85
N ARG A 153 11.36 -3.23 19.97
CA ARG A 153 11.24 -2.27 18.87
C ARG A 153 12.38 -2.48 17.86
N ILE A 154 12.02 -2.52 16.58
CA ILE A 154 12.97 -2.56 15.48
C ILE A 154 13.29 -1.13 15.07
N ASP A 155 14.54 -0.71 15.28
CA ASP A 155 15.02 0.56 14.76
C ASP A 155 15.71 0.30 13.43
N LEU A 156 15.12 0.82 12.33
CA LEU A 156 15.67 0.73 10.98
C LEU A 156 16.68 1.86 10.76
N LEU A 157 17.62 1.63 9.83
CA LEU A 157 18.51 2.69 9.37
C LEU A 157 17.71 3.74 8.57
N GLU A 158 18.23 4.96 8.49
CA GLU A 158 17.60 6.05 7.75
C GLU A 158 17.38 5.65 6.28
N ASP A 159 16.24 6.01 5.73
CA ASP A 159 15.81 5.73 4.35
C ASP A 159 15.68 4.24 3.98
N LEU A 160 15.85 3.32 4.93
CA LEU A 160 15.67 1.90 4.70
C LEU A 160 14.35 1.40 5.27
N SER A 161 13.77 0.42 4.61
CA SER A 161 12.59 -0.31 5.05
C SER A 161 12.94 -1.75 5.37
N LEU A 162 12.16 -2.36 6.26
CA LEU A 162 12.32 -3.76 6.60
C LEU A 162 12.00 -4.63 5.38
N ALA A 163 12.89 -5.56 5.02
CA ALA A 163 12.62 -6.58 4.01
C ALA A 163 12.32 -7.95 4.64
N ASN A 164 13.10 -8.34 5.64
CA ASN A 164 12.92 -9.62 6.32
C ASN A 164 13.53 -9.59 7.72
N ILE A 165 13.08 -10.50 8.58
CA ILE A 165 13.60 -10.69 9.93
C ILE A 165 13.92 -12.16 10.14
N SER A 166 14.97 -12.45 10.85
CA SER A 166 15.28 -13.77 11.37
C SER A 166 15.59 -13.69 12.87
N ILE A 167 15.07 -14.60 13.65
CA ILE A 167 15.25 -14.57 15.11
C ILE A 167 15.74 -15.92 15.57
N LYS A 168 16.83 -15.94 16.33
CA LYS A 168 17.47 -17.14 16.82
C LYS A 168 17.77 -17.04 18.31
N GLN A 169 17.57 -18.14 19.02
CA GLN A 169 17.98 -18.30 20.41
C GLN A 169 18.70 -19.63 20.58
N GLY A 170 20.00 -19.56 20.77
CA GLY A 170 20.86 -20.74 20.73
C GLY A 170 20.74 -21.49 19.38
N ASN A 171 20.29 -22.74 19.41
CA ASN A 171 20.08 -23.55 18.20
C ASN A 171 18.63 -23.47 17.65
N ASN A 172 17.74 -22.75 18.33
CA ASN A 172 16.34 -22.68 17.94
C ASN A 172 16.08 -21.42 17.10
N ASN A 173 15.37 -21.60 15.99
CA ASN A 173 14.87 -20.49 15.17
C ASN A 173 13.42 -20.21 15.56
N TYR A 174 13.07 -18.94 15.67
CA TYR A 174 11.69 -18.53 15.84
C TYR A 174 10.98 -18.47 14.48
N VAL A 175 9.76 -18.97 14.45
CA VAL A 175 8.87 -18.87 13.28
C VAL A 175 8.09 -17.58 13.40
N ILE A 176 8.10 -16.77 12.34
CA ILE A 176 7.29 -15.54 12.29
C ILE A 176 5.88 -15.92 11.90
N LYS A 177 4.93 -15.65 12.79
CA LYS A 177 3.50 -15.86 12.55
C LYS A 177 2.82 -14.49 12.40
N PRO A 178 1.83 -14.35 11.51
CA PRO A 178 1.10 -13.09 11.37
C PRO A 178 0.29 -12.76 12.64
N ARG A 179 -0.07 -13.78 13.44
CA ARG A 179 -0.86 -13.67 14.67
C ARG A 179 -0.57 -14.85 15.60
N TRP A 180 -1.05 -14.73 16.85
CA TRP A 180 -0.98 -15.77 17.86
C TRP A 180 -2.00 -16.92 17.69
N MET A 181 -2.72 -16.95 16.57
CA MET A 181 -3.64 -18.06 16.27
C MET A 181 -2.83 -19.31 15.89
N ASN A 182 -3.28 -20.45 16.39
CA ASN A 182 -2.63 -21.75 16.15
C ASN A 182 -1.15 -21.79 16.56
N VAL A 183 -0.80 -21.11 17.65
CA VAL A 183 0.52 -21.15 18.27
C VAL A 183 0.38 -21.79 19.64
N GLU A 184 1.10 -22.88 19.88
CA GLU A 184 1.04 -23.59 21.15
C GLU A 184 1.90 -22.90 22.23
N PRO A 185 1.55 -23.05 23.52
CA PRO A 185 2.38 -22.62 24.63
C PRO A 185 3.78 -23.26 24.57
N GLY A 186 4.83 -22.45 24.67
CA GLY A 186 6.23 -22.89 24.60
C GLY A 186 6.80 -23.01 23.17
N GLU A 187 6.01 -22.80 22.12
CA GLU A 187 6.49 -22.79 20.73
C GLU A 187 7.40 -21.59 20.46
N TYR A 188 8.50 -21.81 19.70
CA TYR A 188 9.38 -20.74 19.26
C TYR A 188 8.73 -19.97 18.11
N ALA A 189 7.76 -19.13 18.45
CA ALA A 189 7.03 -18.27 17.52
C ALA A 189 7.09 -16.82 17.99
N VAL A 190 7.03 -15.89 17.03
CA VAL A 190 6.95 -14.46 17.24
C VAL A 190 5.95 -13.85 16.27
N THR A 191 5.37 -12.73 16.65
CA THR A 191 4.61 -11.89 15.72
C THR A 191 5.35 -10.58 15.48
N VAL A 192 5.17 -10.02 14.29
CA VAL A 192 5.64 -8.67 13.98
C VAL A 192 4.43 -7.77 13.90
N THR A 193 4.43 -6.71 14.70
CA THR A 193 3.32 -5.78 14.80
C THR A 193 3.77 -4.35 14.50
N THR A 194 2.84 -3.47 14.22
CA THR A 194 3.10 -2.03 14.04
C THR A 194 2.22 -1.23 14.97
N ASP A 195 2.67 -0.03 15.30
CA ASP A 195 1.84 0.97 15.97
C ASP A 195 1.19 1.94 14.95
N ASN A 196 0.44 2.90 15.48
CA ASN A 196 -0.23 3.95 14.69
C ASN A 196 0.74 4.93 13.97
N LEU A 197 2.03 4.85 14.27
CA LEU A 197 3.10 5.60 13.60
C LEU A 197 3.91 4.72 12.64
N ARG A 198 3.43 3.49 12.37
CA ARG A 198 4.07 2.48 11.52
C ARG A 198 5.46 2.03 12.03
N ARG A 199 5.74 2.19 13.33
CA ARG A 199 6.93 1.63 13.95
C ARG A 199 6.76 0.13 14.13
N LEU A 200 7.81 -0.63 13.86
CA LEU A 200 7.80 -2.10 13.89
C LEU A 200 8.22 -2.62 15.25
N PHE A 201 7.54 -3.65 15.71
CA PHE A 201 7.85 -4.36 16.96
C PHE A 201 7.84 -5.86 16.71
N ILE A 202 8.82 -6.56 17.28
CA ILE A 202 8.79 -8.01 17.45
C ILE A 202 8.12 -8.28 18.79
N GLU A 203 7.04 -9.03 18.78
CA GLU A 203 6.34 -9.47 19.98
C GLU A 203 6.62 -10.94 20.20
N PHE A 204 7.23 -11.28 21.32
CA PHE A 204 7.49 -12.65 21.77
C PHE A 204 6.27 -13.21 22.49
N GLY A 205 6.17 -14.53 22.61
CA GLY A 205 5.02 -15.18 23.19
C GLY A 205 4.95 -15.18 24.72
N ASP A 206 3.93 -15.89 25.20
CA ASP A 206 3.70 -16.19 26.60
C ASP A 206 3.53 -17.71 26.77
N SER A 207 4.42 -18.34 27.53
CA SER A 207 4.45 -19.79 27.74
C SER A 207 3.19 -20.36 28.41
N GLU A 208 2.34 -19.52 28.98
CA GLU A 208 1.06 -19.94 29.57
C GLU A 208 -0.10 -19.86 28.55
N ARG A 209 0.06 -19.07 27.47
CA ARG A 209 -1.03 -18.78 26.53
C ARG A 209 -0.69 -19.20 25.11
N ALA A 210 0.34 -18.59 24.51
CA ALA A 210 0.76 -18.84 23.13
C ALA A 210 2.22 -18.43 22.93
N GLY A 211 3.03 -19.31 22.35
CA GLY A 211 4.44 -19.07 22.14
C GLY A 211 5.28 -19.20 23.42
N ARG A 212 6.48 -18.65 23.41
CA ARG A 212 7.45 -18.77 24.50
C ARG A 212 7.73 -17.43 25.18
N THR A 213 7.67 -17.42 26.52
CA THR A 213 8.12 -16.28 27.34
C THR A 213 9.64 -16.23 27.37
N LEU A 214 10.22 -15.06 27.08
CA LEU A 214 11.64 -14.80 27.26
C LEU A 214 11.97 -14.59 28.73
N GLN A 215 13.06 -15.23 29.18
CA GLN A 215 13.55 -15.09 30.55
C GLN A 215 14.59 -13.95 30.63
N ALA A 216 14.64 -13.28 31.76
CA ALA A 216 15.65 -12.25 32.02
C ALA A 216 17.07 -12.80 31.81
N ASN A 217 17.94 -12.02 31.20
CA ASN A 217 19.33 -12.34 30.81
C ASN A 217 19.47 -13.41 29.69
N GLU A 218 18.38 -13.90 29.10
CA GLU A 218 18.48 -14.67 27.85
C GLU A 218 18.96 -13.76 26.72
N THR A 219 19.74 -14.34 25.81
CA THR A 219 20.23 -13.63 24.62
C THR A 219 19.53 -14.15 23.39
N VAL A 220 18.92 -13.22 22.64
CA VAL A 220 18.28 -13.50 21.35
C VAL A 220 19.06 -12.76 20.26
N ILE A 221 19.35 -13.45 19.17
CA ILE A 221 19.99 -12.88 17.99
C ILE A 221 18.88 -12.51 16.99
N ILE A 222 18.78 -11.23 16.69
CA ILE A 222 17.81 -10.69 15.74
C ILE A 222 18.57 -10.28 14.48
N GLY A 223 18.37 -11.01 13.39
CA GLY A 223 18.88 -10.66 12.07
C GLY A 223 17.84 -9.81 11.34
N ILE A 224 18.23 -8.61 10.92
CA ILE A 224 17.37 -7.67 10.21
C ILE A 224 17.93 -7.52 8.80
N LEU A 225 17.08 -7.75 7.80
CA LEU A 225 17.34 -7.47 6.40
C LEU A 225 16.60 -6.21 6.01
N GLU A 226 17.33 -5.18 5.62
CA GLU A 226 16.84 -3.87 5.25
C GLU A 226 17.02 -3.63 3.74
N THR A 227 16.17 -2.83 3.13
CA THR A 227 16.22 -2.49 1.70
C THR A 227 15.82 -1.04 1.46
N TYR A 228 16.37 -0.43 0.42
CA TYR A 228 15.92 0.87 -0.09
C TYR A 228 14.55 0.79 -0.81
N GLY A 229 14.07 -0.45 -1.10
CA GLY A 229 12.84 -0.65 -1.85
C GLY A 229 13.01 -0.29 -3.33
N GLU A 230 12.32 0.74 -3.80
CA GLU A 230 12.37 1.17 -5.19
C GLU A 230 13.76 1.70 -5.57
N VAL A 231 14.31 1.15 -6.66
CA VAL A 231 15.61 1.53 -7.22
C VAL A 231 15.44 1.82 -8.71
N ASP A 232 15.95 2.98 -9.16
CA ASP A 232 15.98 3.29 -10.60
C ASP A 232 17.01 2.39 -11.32
N VAL A 233 16.52 1.26 -11.81
CA VAL A 233 17.34 0.22 -12.47
C VAL A 233 18.01 0.72 -13.75
N ASN A 234 17.47 1.77 -14.40
CA ASN A 234 18.05 2.32 -15.62
C ASN A 234 19.37 3.07 -15.37
N ARG A 235 19.61 3.49 -14.14
CA ARG A 235 20.86 4.17 -13.72
C ARG A 235 21.96 3.20 -13.33
N LEU A 236 21.64 1.94 -13.06
CA LEU A 236 22.63 0.95 -12.64
C LEU A 236 23.55 0.60 -13.81
N LYS A 237 24.85 0.76 -13.61
CA LYS A 237 25.89 0.46 -14.63
C LYS A 237 27.05 -0.30 -14.02
N ASP A 238 27.95 0.40 -13.35
CA ASP A 238 29.18 -0.15 -12.78
C ASP A 238 29.04 -0.27 -11.25
N ALA A 239 29.70 -1.26 -10.68
CA ALA A 239 29.78 -1.51 -9.26
C ALA A 239 31.18 -1.97 -8.86
N ALA A 240 31.44 -1.97 -7.56
CA ALA A 240 32.68 -2.47 -7.00
C ALA A 240 32.42 -3.43 -5.82
N LEU A 241 33.37 -4.29 -5.50
CA LEU A 241 33.33 -5.03 -4.24
C LEU A 241 33.49 -4.04 -3.09
N LEU A 242 32.63 -4.12 -2.08
CA LEU A 242 32.70 -3.25 -0.90
C LEU A 242 33.97 -3.54 -0.10
N ASP A 243 34.31 -4.82 0.08
CA ASP A 243 35.52 -5.27 0.73
C ASP A 243 36.35 -6.08 -0.26
N VAL A 244 37.66 -5.82 -0.30
CA VAL A 244 38.64 -6.56 -1.12
C VAL A 244 39.52 -7.39 -0.21
N LEU A 245 39.42 -8.71 -0.30
CA LEU A 245 40.12 -9.65 0.57
C LEU A 245 41.45 -10.14 -0.02
N SER A 246 41.65 -9.99 -1.32
CA SER A 246 42.85 -10.46 -2.01
C SER A 246 43.30 -9.54 -3.15
N ASN A 247 44.58 -9.62 -3.53
CA ASN A 247 45.11 -8.87 -4.68
C ASN A 247 44.43 -9.27 -6.01
N ASP A 248 43.93 -10.49 -6.13
CA ASP A 248 43.21 -10.95 -7.32
C ASP A 248 41.83 -10.34 -7.37
N GLU A 249 41.17 -10.12 -6.23
CA GLU A 249 39.87 -9.44 -6.17
C GLU A 249 39.98 -7.96 -6.57
N GLN A 250 41.13 -7.28 -6.39
CA GLN A 250 41.34 -5.92 -6.89
C GLN A 250 41.24 -5.79 -8.41
N ARG A 251 41.45 -6.89 -9.13
CA ARG A 251 41.39 -6.96 -10.59
C ARG A 251 40.04 -7.41 -11.13
N ILE A 252 39.02 -7.52 -10.28
CA ILE A 252 37.66 -7.82 -10.67
C ILE A 252 36.96 -6.52 -11.04
N SER A 253 36.22 -6.55 -12.14
CA SER A 253 35.23 -5.53 -12.53
C SER A 253 33.84 -6.10 -12.39
N VAL A 254 32.95 -5.34 -11.74
CA VAL A 254 31.54 -5.72 -11.56
C VAL A 254 30.67 -4.75 -12.35
N ARG A 255 29.68 -5.27 -13.08
CA ARG A 255 28.72 -4.48 -13.85
C ARG A 255 27.33 -5.03 -13.69
N PHE A 256 26.33 -4.13 -13.70
CA PHE A 256 24.95 -4.52 -13.86
C PHE A 256 24.66 -4.86 -15.33
N LYS A 257 24.10 -6.02 -15.58
CA LYS A 257 23.76 -6.46 -16.94
C LYS A 257 22.60 -5.62 -17.48
N ALA A 258 22.74 -5.06 -18.68
CA ALA A 258 21.65 -4.32 -19.31
C ALA A 258 20.40 -5.21 -19.49
N GLY A 259 19.24 -4.76 -18.98
CA GLY A 259 17.99 -5.55 -18.98
C GLY A 259 18.02 -6.78 -18.06
N GLY A 260 18.96 -6.85 -17.12
CA GLY A 260 19.13 -7.96 -16.19
C GLY A 260 18.26 -7.88 -14.92
N VAL A 261 17.20 -7.09 -14.93
CA VAL A 261 16.24 -6.99 -13.80
C VAL A 261 15.52 -8.33 -13.65
N ILE A 262 15.61 -8.93 -12.48
CA ILE A 262 14.88 -10.16 -12.14
C ILE A 262 13.62 -9.80 -11.33
N ARG A 263 13.76 -8.85 -10.42
CA ARG A 263 12.68 -8.35 -9.59
C ARG A 263 12.95 -6.89 -9.24
N GLU A 264 12.01 -6.02 -9.54
CA GLU A 264 12.11 -4.63 -9.10
C GLU A 264 11.97 -4.52 -7.59
N GLY A 265 12.70 -3.58 -7.01
CA GLY A 265 12.54 -3.20 -5.63
C GLY A 265 11.25 -2.44 -5.41
N VAL A 266 10.65 -2.60 -4.25
CA VAL A 266 9.33 -2.02 -3.93
C VAL A 266 9.32 -1.45 -2.53
N ASP A 267 8.86 -0.20 -2.42
CA ASP A 267 8.66 0.45 -1.12
C ASP A 267 7.46 -0.14 -0.38
N PRO A 268 7.41 0.00 0.95
CA PRO A 268 6.22 -0.32 1.72
C PRO A 268 4.98 0.40 1.17
N LEU A 269 3.82 -0.25 1.29
CA LEU A 269 2.55 0.29 0.80
C LEU A 269 2.29 1.71 1.35
N ALA A 270 1.96 2.65 0.46
CA ALA A 270 1.56 3.99 0.82
C ALA A 270 0.13 4.01 1.42
N VAL A 271 -0.24 5.09 2.12
CA VAL A 271 -1.57 5.20 2.75
C VAL A 271 -2.70 5.12 1.71
N SER A 272 -2.51 5.64 0.50
CA SER A 272 -3.48 5.53 -0.61
C SER A 272 -3.76 4.08 -1.00
N GLU A 273 -2.73 3.24 -1.01
CA GLU A 273 -2.82 1.81 -1.31
C GLU A 273 -3.46 1.04 -0.14
N LEU A 274 -3.10 1.39 1.09
CA LEU A 274 -3.75 0.86 2.28
C LEU A 274 -5.25 1.20 2.30
N ARG A 275 -5.63 2.40 1.83
CA ARG A 275 -7.03 2.82 1.70
C ARG A 275 -7.80 1.93 0.72
N LEU A 276 -7.19 1.55 -0.42
CA LEU A 276 -7.79 0.58 -1.32
C LEU A 276 -7.99 -0.78 -0.63
N LEU A 277 -6.97 -1.28 0.06
CA LEU A 277 -7.05 -2.55 0.79
C LEU A 277 -8.04 -2.51 1.96
N SER A 278 -8.28 -1.35 2.57
CA SER A 278 -9.26 -1.18 3.64
C SER A 278 -10.70 -1.38 3.17
N SER A 279 -10.97 -1.22 1.87
CA SER A 279 -12.29 -1.43 1.28
C SER A 279 -12.68 -2.91 1.20
N TYR A 280 -11.72 -3.82 1.28
CA TYR A 280 -11.99 -5.25 1.31
C TYR A 280 -12.44 -5.72 2.70
N PRO A 281 -13.29 -6.76 2.79
CA PRO A 281 -13.64 -7.36 4.08
C PRO A 281 -12.38 -7.73 4.85
N SER A 282 -12.45 -7.64 6.17
CA SER A 282 -11.30 -8.01 6.99
C SER A 282 -11.00 -9.49 6.88
N LEU A 283 -9.79 -9.78 6.43
CA LEU A 283 -9.25 -11.13 6.31
C LEU A 283 -8.11 -11.27 7.28
N TYR A 284 -8.16 -12.31 8.03
CA TYR A 284 -7.30 -12.47 9.18
C TYR A 284 -6.18 -13.47 8.96
N ASP A 285 -6.34 -14.41 8.02
CA ASP A 285 -5.35 -15.41 7.70
C ASP A 285 -4.97 -15.37 6.22
N GLU A 286 -3.85 -15.98 5.88
CA GLU A 286 -3.45 -16.22 4.50
C GLU A 286 -4.28 -17.33 3.83
N ASP A 287 -5.19 -17.96 4.59
CA ASP A 287 -6.14 -18.94 4.08
C ASP A 287 -7.25 -18.22 3.29
N ALA A 288 -7.18 -18.35 2.00
CA ALA A 288 -8.14 -17.75 1.09
C ALA A 288 -9.25 -18.75 0.74
N VAL A 289 -10.23 -18.94 1.64
CA VAL A 289 -11.36 -19.86 1.42
C VAL A 289 -12.37 -19.29 0.42
N PHE A 290 -12.55 -17.98 0.39
CA PHE A 290 -13.48 -17.31 -0.51
C PHE A 290 -12.76 -16.55 -1.61
N LEU A 291 -13.38 -16.41 -2.78
CA LEU A 291 -12.80 -15.72 -3.93
C LEU A 291 -12.29 -14.31 -3.61
N GLY A 292 -13.06 -13.51 -2.85
CA GLY A 292 -12.63 -12.18 -2.42
C GLY A 292 -11.35 -12.18 -1.59
N ASN A 293 -11.04 -13.29 -0.94
CA ASN A 293 -9.82 -13.47 -0.16
C ASN A 293 -8.61 -13.66 -1.06
N PHE A 294 -8.74 -14.40 -2.16
CA PHE A 294 -7.65 -14.54 -3.14
C PHE A 294 -7.30 -13.22 -3.80
N ASP A 295 -8.30 -12.46 -4.26
CA ASP A 295 -8.04 -11.13 -4.85
C ASP A 295 -7.35 -10.20 -3.84
N TYR A 296 -7.85 -10.17 -2.60
CA TYR A 296 -7.22 -9.40 -1.52
C TYR A 296 -5.79 -9.86 -1.22
N ALA A 297 -5.57 -11.17 -1.05
CA ALA A 297 -4.27 -11.72 -0.69
C ALA A 297 -3.21 -11.44 -1.77
N VAL A 298 -3.58 -11.63 -3.03
CA VAL A 298 -2.71 -11.34 -4.17
C VAL A 298 -2.42 -9.84 -4.26
N ARG A 299 -3.42 -8.98 -4.13
CA ARG A 299 -3.23 -7.52 -4.13
C ARG A 299 -2.36 -7.05 -2.98
N LYS A 300 -2.63 -7.50 -1.77
CA LYS A 300 -1.83 -7.17 -0.57
C LYS A 300 -0.33 -7.36 -0.83
N LYS A 301 0.03 -8.41 -1.57
CA LYS A 301 1.43 -8.79 -1.79
C LYS A 301 2.04 -8.22 -3.08
N PHE A 302 1.26 -8.12 -4.15
CA PHE A 302 1.80 -7.86 -5.49
C PHE A 302 1.35 -6.54 -6.15
N MET A 303 0.44 -5.76 -5.55
CA MET A 303 -0.08 -4.55 -6.16
C MET A 303 1.00 -3.49 -6.47
N LYS A 304 2.13 -3.51 -5.77
CA LYS A 304 3.25 -2.60 -6.04
C LYS A 304 3.99 -2.95 -7.34
N ARG A 305 4.03 -4.23 -7.70
CA ARG A 305 4.68 -4.75 -8.92
C ARG A 305 3.74 -4.81 -10.11
N ALA A 306 2.43 -4.75 -9.87
CA ALA A 306 1.40 -4.87 -10.89
C ALA A 306 0.67 -3.55 -11.12
N GLN A 307 0.33 -3.27 -12.38
CA GLN A 307 -0.60 -2.19 -12.76
C GLN A 307 -2.05 -2.65 -12.63
N PHE A 308 -2.32 -3.89 -13.01
CA PHE A 308 -3.65 -4.48 -12.97
C PHE A 308 -3.60 -5.90 -12.44
N ILE A 309 -4.51 -6.27 -11.57
CA ILE A 309 -4.70 -7.63 -11.06
C ILE A 309 -6.20 -7.92 -11.06
N SER A 310 -6.56 -9.10 -11.55
CA SER A 310 -7.91 -9.65 -11.44
C SER A 310 -7.82 -11.14 -11.21
N VAL A 311 -8.47 -11.62 -10.16
CA VAL A 311 -8.57 -13.05 -9.82
C VAL A 311 -10.03 -13.43 -9.75
N TRP A 312 -10.44 -14.48 -10.45
CA TRP A 312 -11.83 -14.94 -10.41
C TRP A 312 -11.92 -16.48 -10.45
N ASN A 313 -13.05 -16.98 -10.02
CA ASN A 313 -13.33 -18.41 -9.91
C ASN A 313 -14.04 -18.96 -11.17
N GLU A 314 -14.28 -20.28 -11.14
CA GLU A 314 -15.02 -21.02 -12.14
C GLU A 314 -16.41 -20.41 -12.42
N THR A 315 -17.14 -20.03 -11.37
CA THR A 315 -18.50 -19.48 -11.49
C THR A 315 -18.53 -18.18 -12.31
N LEU A 316 -17.60 -17.27 -12.07
CA LEU A 316 -17.48 -16.03 -12.86
C LEU A 316 -16.96 -16.31 -14.27
N GLN A 317 -16.10 -17.33 -14.42
CA GLN A 317 -15.67 -17.78 -15.73
C GLN A 317 -16.84 -18.26 -16.59
N GLU A 318 -17.71 -19.08 -16.03
CA GLU A 318 -18.90 -19.57 -16.72
C GLU A 318 -19.91 -18.47 -17.06
N GLN A 319 -20.05 -17.45 -16.21
CA GLN A 319 -20.95 -16.33 -16.44
C GLN A 319 -20.52 -15.40 -17.59
N HIS A 320 -19.21 -15.24 -17.80
CA HIS A 320 -18.66 -14.27 -18.75
C HIS A 320 -18.04 -14.91 -20.00
N PHE A 321 -17.69 -16.19 -19.94
CA PHE A 321 -17.02 -16.93 -21.00
C PHE A 321 -17.71 -18.28 -21.28
N ALA A 322 -17.22 -19.00 -22.25
CA ALA A 322 -17.74 -20.35 -22.54
C ALA A 322 -17.29 -21.35 -21.48
N ILE A 323 -18.20 -22.25 -21.08
CA ILE A 323 -17.92 -23.32 -20.12
C ILE A 323 -16.92 -24.29 -20.73
N THR A 324 -15.81 -24.54 -20.01
CA THR A 324 -14.83 -25.56 -20.39
C THR A 324 -14.48 -26.45 -19.20
N TYR A 325 -14.23 -27.74 -19.48
CA TYR A 325 -13.82 -28.70 -18.43
C TYR A 325 -12.46 -28.35 -17.81
N ARG A 326 -11.68 -27.46 -18.45
CA ARG A 326 -10.37 -27.00 -17.95
C ARG A 326 -10.48 -25.99 -16.81
N ASP A 327 -11.65 -25.35 -16.67
CA ASP A 327 -11.90 -24.33 -15.65
C ASP A 327 -12.42 -24.92 -14.34
N ILE A 328 -12.80 -26.23 -14.35
CA ILE A 328 -13.34 -26.91 -13.16
C ILE A 328 -12.30 -26.94 -12.03
N ASN A 329 -12.66 -26.36 -10.88
CA ASN A 329 -11.78 -26.21 -9.71
C ASN A 329 -10.48 -25.43 -10.02
N HIS A 330 -10.50 -24.53 -10.98
CA HIS A 330 -9.40 -23.63 -11.27
C HIS A 330 -9.74 -22.19 -10.87
N LEU A 331 -8.72 -21.45 -10.49
CA LEU A 331 -8.76 -20.01 -10.42
C LEU A 331 -8.23 -19.44 -11.74
N ASN A 332 -8.79 -18.31 -12.12
CA ASN A 332 -8.39 -17.58 -13.31
C ASN A 332 -7.71 -16.27 -12.87
N LEU A 333 -6.62 -15.94 -13.53
CA LEU A 333 -5.78 -14.79 -13.20
C LEU A 333 -5.50 -13.97 -14.45
N VAL A 334 -5.62 -12.66 -14.32
CA VAL A 334 -5.01 -11.69 -15.23
C VAL A 334 -4.16 -10.75 -14.39
N VAL A 335 -2.95 -10.53 -14.83
CA VAL A 335 -2.04 -9.58 -14.22
C VAL A 335 -1.27 -8.82 -15.28
N VAL A 336 -1.04 -7.53 -15.06
CA VAL A 336 -0.17 -6.70 -15.89
C VAL A 336 0.92 -6.14 -15.00
N ALA A 337 2.16 -6.47 -15.27
CA ALA A 337 3.30 -5.96 -14.52
C ALA A 337 3.55 -4.48 -14.84
N LYS A 338 4.03 -3.71 -13.87
CA LYS A 338 4.50 -2.34 -14.10
C LYS A 338 5.71 -2.32 -15.04
N ASN A 339 6.63 -3.25 -14.83
CA ASN A 339 7.75 -3.47 -15.73
C ASN A 339 7.46 -4.67 -16.64
N PRO A 340 7.34 -4.50 -17.95
CA PRO A 340 7.07 -5.61 -18.88
C PRO A 340 8.09 -6.76 -18.81
N ALA A 341 9.35 -6.47 -18.43
CA ALA A 341 10.38 -7.48 -18.28
C ALA A 341 10.11 -8.47 -17.12
N GLU A 342 9.32 -8.05 -16.14
CA GLU A 342 8.93 -8.88 -14.99
C GLU A 342 7.65 -9.70 -15.20
N GLN A 343 6.94 -9.54 -16.31
CA GLN A 343 5.62 -10.14 -16.50
C GLN A 343 5.59 -11.63 -16.17
N ALA A 344 6.47 -12.42 -16.80
CA ALA A 344 6.51 -13.87 -16.59
C ALA A 344 6.89 -14.27 -15.15
N THR A 345 7.81 -13.53 -14.54
CA THR A 345 8.22 -13.78 -13.14
C THR A 345 7.10 -13.44 -12.17
N LEU A 346 6.39 -12.34 -12.39
CA LEU A 346 5.26 -11.93 -11.58
C LEU A 346 4.10 -12.93 -11.65
N GLU A 347 3.77 -13.43 -12.83
CA GLU A 347 2.75 -14.48 -13.02
C GLU A 347 3.10 -15.74 -12.23
N GLN A 348 4.35 -16.21 -12.34
CA GLN A 348 4.81 -17.39 -11.60
C GLN A 348 4.79 -17.17 -10.08
N ASP A 349 5.21 -15.99 -9.61
CA ASP A 349 5.21 -15.64 -8.19
C ASP A 349 3.79 -15.63 -7.63
N ILE A 350 2.82 -15.08 -8.38
CA ILE A 350 1.41 -15.06 -7.98
C ILE A 350 0.83 -16.47 -7.95
N CYS A 351 1.06 -17.29 -9.00
CA CYS A 351 0.59 -18.68 -9.03
C CYS A 351 1.15 -19.49 -7.87
N ARG A 352 2.44 -19.33 -7.56
CA ARG A 352 3.08 -20.00 -6.40
C ARG A 352 2.48 -19.53 -5.07
N TYR A 353 2.22 -18.23 -4.96
CA TYR A 353 1.62 -17.66 -3.75
C TYR A 353 0.18 -18.14 -3.52
N ILE A 354 -0.64 -18.24 -4.58
CA ILE A 354 -1.99 -18.80 -4.51
C ILE A 354 -1.93 -20.26 -4.01
N GLY A 355 -1.03 -21.08 -4.57
CA GLY A 355 -0.82 -22.46 -4.11
C GLY A 355 -0.33 -22.55 -2.65
N TYR A 356 0.44 -21.55 -2.18
CA TYR A 356 0.83 -21.47 -0.76
C TYR A 356 -0.35 -21.12 0.14
N CYS A 357 -1.24 -20.20 -0.29
CA CYS A 357 -2.43 -19.84 0.47
C CYS A 357 -3.43 -21.01 0.58
N ASP A 358 -3.57 -21.81 -0.49
CA ASP A 358 -4.43 -22.98 -0.51
C ASP A 358 -3.85 -24.04 -1.47
N ASN A 359 -3.40 -25.16 -0.92
CA ASN A 359 -2.84 -26.29 -1.68
C ASN A 359 -3.83 -26.89 -2.71
N LEU A 360 -5.14 -26.65 -2.55
CA LEU A 360 -6.16 -27.08 -3.52
C LEU A 360 -5.91 -26.48 -4.91
N TYR A 361 -5.39 -25.25 -4.94
CA TYR A 361 -5.12 -24.49 -6.17
C TYR A 361 -3.66 -24.56 -6.64
N GLU A 362 -2.83 -25.40 -6.03
CA GLU A 362 -1.47 -25.62 -6.51
C GLU A 362 -1.50 -26.20 -7.93
N GLY A 363 -0.92 -25.48 -8.89
CA GLY A 363 -0.94 -25.85 -10.31
C GLY A 363 -2.30 -25.72 -11.00
N LYS A 364 -3.31 -25.13 -10.33
CA LYS A 364 -4.68 -24.94 -10.87
C LYS A 364 -5.03 -23.47 -11.03
N VAL A 365 -4.11 -22.66 -11.54
CA VAL A 365 -4.34 -21.26 -11.88
C VAL A 365 -4.16 -21.09 -13.37
N ASN A 366 -5.22 -20.69 -14.06
CA ASN A 366 -5.21 -20.36 -15.47
C ASN A 366 -4.85 -18.87 -15.63
N VAL A 367 -3.76 -18.58 -16.32
CA VAL A 367 -3.36 -17.20 -16.64
C VAL A 367 -3.96 -16.82 -17.98
N HIS A 368 -4.68 -15.71 -18.04
CA HIS A 368 -5.32 -15.19 -19.23
C HIS A 368 -4.67 -13.88 -19.70
N GLU A 369 -4.83 -13.57 -20.97
CA GLU A 369 -4.41 -12.28 -21.51
C GLU A 369 -5.36 -11.16 -21.08
N VAL A 370 -4.80 -9.98 -20.82
CA VAL A 370 -5.57 -8.78 -20.53
C VAL A 370 -6.19 -8.22 -21.81
N VAL A 371 -7.44 -7.77 -21.69
CA VAL A 371 -8.11 -6.97 -22.72
C VAL A 371 -8.18 -5.53 -22.25
N GLU A 372 -7.39 -4.66 -22.83
CA GLU A 372 -7.41 -3.23 -22.52
C GLU A 372 -8.69 -2.59 -23.07
N LYS A 373 -9.45 -1.92 -22.21
CA LYS A 373 -10.74 -1.31 -22.57
C LYS A 373 -10.78 0.16 -22.08
N PRO A 374 -10.32 1.12 -22.88
CA PRO A 374 -10.53 2.53 -22.60
C PRO A 374 -12.03 2.84 -22.55
N ILE A 375 -12.52 3.35 -21.40
CA ILE A 375 -13.93 3.69 -21.23
C ILE A 375 -14.23 5.08 -21.77
N GLU A 376 -15.33 5.21 -22.52
CA GLU A 376 -15.82 6.51 -22.97
C GLU A 376 -16.47 7.29 -21.84
N VAL A 377 -15.99 8.50 -21.58
CA VAL A 377 -16.53 9.44 -20.62
C VAL A 377 -17.05 10.66 -21.36
N LYS A 378 -18.35 10.90 -21.29
CA LYS A 378 -18.99 12.06 -21.89
C LYS A 378 -19.42 13.02 -20.79
N ILE A 379 -18.89 14.25 -20.82
CA ILE A 379 -19.22 15.31 -19.87
C ILE A 379 -19.88 16.44 -20.64
N LYS A 380 -21.11 16.76 -20.23
CA LYS A 380 -21.85 17.90 -20.78
C LYS A 380 -22.17 18.87 -19.66
N GLY A 381 -21.94 20.15 -19.90
CA GLY A 381 -22.19 21.14 -18.88
C GLY A 381 -22.23 22.56 -19.40
N SER A 382 -22.62 23.48 -18.52
CA SER A 382 -22.64 24.91 -18.72
C SER A 382 -21.65 25.58 -17.78
N LEU A 383 -20.94 26.59 -18.27
CA LEU A 383 -20.00 27.38 -17.51
C LEU A 383 -20.41 28.84 -17.46
N ALA A 384 -20.18 29.50 -16.31
CA ALA A 384 -20.28 30.92 -16.20
C ALA A 384 -19.36 31.62 -17.23
N SER A 385 -19.78 32.74 -17.77
CA SER A 385 -19.08 33.48 -18.85
C SER A 385 -17.65 33.92 -18.49
N VAL A 386 -17.34 34.01 -17.19
CA VAL A 386 -16.04 34.38 -16.64
C VAL A 386 -14.95 33.32 -16.92
N HIS A 387 -15.32 32.09 -17.11
CA HIS A 387 -14.36 30.97 -17.26
C HIS A 387 -14.02 30.68 -18.72
N ASN A 388 -12.75 30.33 -18.96
CA ASN A 388 -12.31 29.88 -20.28
C ASN A 388 -12.65 28.40 -20.48
N THR A 389 -13.55 28.11 -21.41
CA THR A 389 -14.05 26.77 -21.70
C THR A 389 -12.96 25.77 -22.10
N ASP A 390 -11.97 26.21 -22.88
CA ASP A 390 -10.92 25.30 -23.37
C ASP A 390 -9.90 24.95 -22.27
N MET A 391 -9.62 25.90 -21.40
CA MET A 391 -8.79 25.66 -20.22
C MET A 391 -9.48 24.66 -19.28
N VAL A 392 -10.77 24.84 -19.01
CA VAL A 392 -11.55 23.95 -18.13
C VAL A 392 -11.65 22.54 -18.73
N LYS A 393 -11.86 22.42 -20.06
CA LYS A 393 -11.84 21.11 -20.74
C LYS A 393 -10.52 20.39 -20.56
N THR A 394 -9.41 21.10 -20.65
CA THR A 394 -8.07 20.52 -20.46
C THR A 394 -7.88 20.07 -19.03
N GLN A 395 -8.25 20.90 -18.04
CA GLN A 395 -8.17 20.56 -16.62
C GLN A 395 -9.00 19.32 -16.27
N ILE A 396 -10.23 19.22 -16.80
CA ILE A 396 -11.07 18.02 -16.60
C ILE A 396 -10.37 16.77 -17.13
N LYS A 397 -9.84 16.84 -18.37
CA LYS A 397 -9.16 15.70 -18.99
C LYS A 397 -7.93 15.27 -18.20
N GLU A 398 -7.11 16.22 -17.78
CA GLU A 398 -5.90 15.93 -16.99
C GLU A 398 -6.25 15.32 -15.64
N LEU A 399 -7.21 15.89 -14.90
CA LEU A 399 -7.68 15.41 -13.62
C LEU A 399 -8.24 13.98 -13.70
N LEU A 400 -9.06 13.70 -14.71
CA LEU A 400 -9.64 12.37 -14.89
C LEU A 400 -8.62 11.33 -15.32
N VAL A 401 -7.65 11.68 -16.17
CA VAL A 401 -6.56 10.77 -16.55
C VAL A 401 -5.64 10.51 -15.38
N GLU A 402 -5.33 11.50 -14.56
CA GLU A 402 -4.52 11.31 -13.35
C GLU A 402 -5.19 10.33 -12.38
N ARG A 403 -6.51 10.47 -12.16
CA ARG A 403 -7.25 9.67 -11.16
C ARG A 403 -7.73 8.32 -11.66
N TYR A 404 -8.08 8.20 -12.94
CA TYR A 404 -8.71 7.02 -13.54
C TYR A 404 -7.95 6.49 -14.77
N GLY A 405 -6.77 7.02 -15.04
CA GLY A 405 -5.92 6.58 -16.15
C GLY A 405 -5.32 5.19 -15.93
N ARG A 406 -4.60 4.71 -16.92
CA ARG A 406 -3.99 3.38 -16.96
C ARG A 406 -3.08 3.09 -15.76
N GLU A 407 -2.33 4.08 -15.29
CA GLU A 407 -1.38 3.94 -14.17
C GLU A 407 -2.01 4.24 -12.80
N SER A 408 -3.31 4.58 -12.79
CA SER A 408 -3.98 4.96 -11.56
C SER A 408 -4.32 3.76 -10.70
N LEU A 409 -4.35 3.97 -9.39
CA LEU A 409 -4.78 2.96 -8.43
C LEU A 409 -6.26 2.58 -8.62
N SER A 410 -7.08 3.52 -9.10
CA SER A 410 -8.52 3.31 -9.33
C SER A 410 -8.80 2.29 -10.44
N SER A 411 -7.94 2.22 -11.46
CA SER A 411 -8.03 1.27 -12.57
C SER A 411 -7.30 -0.05 -12.31
N SER A 412 -6.58 -0.20 -11.20
CA SER A 412 -5.73 -1.36 -10.91
C SER A 412 -6.48 -2.66 -10.66
N ARG A 413 -7.80 -2.64 -10.58
CA ARG A 413 -8.68 -3.78 -10.28
C ARG A 413 -9.80 -3.94 -11.30
N TRP A 414 -10.37 -5.14 -11.34
CA TRP A 414 -11.59 -5.37 -12.10
C TRP A 414 -12.74 -4.51 -11.58
N LEU A 415 -13.38 -3.79 -12.50
CA LEU A 415 -14.51 -2.90 -12.24
C LEU A 415 -15.71 -3.39 -13.06
N VAL A 416 -16.59 -4.16 -12.44
CA VAL A 416 -17.78 -4.78 -13.09
C VAL A 416 -18.63 -3.73 -13.80
N ASN A 417 -18.93 -2.62 -13.11
CA ASN A 417 -19.80 -1.53 -13.60
C ASN A 417 -19.02 -0.29 -14.08
N GLY A 418 -17.70 -0.39 -14.25
CA GLY A 418 -16.86 0.78 -14.52
C GLY A 418 -16.69 1.69 -13.31
N PHE A 419 -16.41 2.96 -13.56
CA PHE A 419 -16.17 3.96 -12.52
C PHE A 419 -17.47 4.56 -12.00
N ASN A 420 -17.48 5.00 -10.74
CA ASN A 420 -18.61 5.67 -10.14
C ASN A 420 -18.72 7.13 -10.62
N THR A 421 -19.78 7.48 -11.33
CA THR A 421 -20.02 8.82 -11.85
C THR A 421 -20.18 9.87 -10.76
N GLN A 422 -20.70 9.49 -9.58
CA GLN A 422 -20.83 10.41 -8.44
C GLN A 422 -19.47 10.77 -7.85
N GLU A 423 -18.56 9.81 -7.76
CA GLU A 423 -17.18 10.06 -7.31
C GLU A 423 -16.42 10.95 -8.32
N MET A 424 -16.61 10.68 -9.61
CA MET A 424 -16.05 11.53 -10.67
C MET A 424 -16.60 12.96 -10.59
N GLY A 425 -17.92 13.11 -10.40
CA GLY A 425 -18.56 14.40 -10.24
C GLY A 425 -18.05 15.17 -9.04
N LYS A 426 -17.93 14.49 -7.90
CA LYS A 426 -17.34 15.09 -6.70
C LYS A 426 -15.89 15.51 -6.93
N LEU A 427 -15.09 14.67 -7.57
CA LEU A 427 -13.70 14.98 -7.88
C LEU A 427 -13.57 16.25 -8.74
N ILE A 428 -14.42 16.41 -9.76
CA ILE A 428 -14.45 17.58 -10.63
C ILE A 428 -14.86 18.83 -9.83
N ASN A 429 -15.93 18.74 -9.03
CA ASN A 429 -16.39 19.86 -8.18
C ASN A 429 -15.33 20.31 -7.17
N ASP A 430 -14.66 19.39 -6.54
CA ASP A 430 -13.68 19.70 -5.48
C ASP A 430 -12.40 20.33 -6.04
N ASN A 431 -12.00 19.99 -7.28
CA ASN A 431 -10.71 20.40 -7.85
C ASN A 431 -10.79 21.48 -8.94
N ILE A 432 -11.95 21.69 -9.57
CA ILE A 432 -12.09 22.65 -10.65
C ILE A 432 -12.94 23.84 -10.20
N VAL A 433 -12.30 24.97 -9.94
CA VAL A 433 -12.93 26.19 -9.43
C VAL A 433 -14.12 26.64 -10.27
N ALA A 434 -14.09 26.40 -11.59
CA ALA A 434 -15.17 26.79 -12.50
C ALA A 434 -16.52 26.11 -12.17
N PHE A 435 -16.52 24.95 -11.49
CA PHE A 435 -17.76 24.25 -11.08
C PHE A 435 -18.12 24.50 -9.61
N GLN A 436 -17.33 25.26 -8.88
CA GLN A 436 -17.70 25.72 -7.53
C GLN A 436 -18.62 26.94 -7.59
N ASP A 437 -18.80 27.53 -8.77
CA ASP A 437 -19.73 28.61 -9.02
C ASP A 437 -21.17 28.04 -9.14
N ARG A 438 -22.16 28.75 -8.56
CA ARG A 438 -23.57 28.38 -8.60
C ARG A 438 -24.21 28.42 -10.00
N MET A 439 -23.55 29.08 -10.96
CA MET A 439 -24.03 29.23 -12.34
C MET A 439 -23.51 28.14 -13.28
N SER A 440 -22.56 27.34 -12.82
CA SER A 440 -21.95 26.27 -13.59
C SER A 440 -22.51 24.92 -13.15
N ASP A 441 -22.85 24.05 -14.12
CA ASP A 441 -23.37 22.71 -13.86
C ASP A 441 -22.86 21.74 -14.91
N PHE A 442 -22.78 20.43 -14.58
CA PHE A 442 -22.38 19.41 -15.52
C PHE A 442 -23.01 18.06 -15.20
N THR A 443 -23.06 17.21 -16.21
CA THR A 443 -23.47 15.80 -16.11
C THR A 443 -22.40 14.91 -16.70
N ILE A 444 -22.18 13.73 -16.08
CA ILE A 444 -21.26 12.72 -16.53
C ILE A 444 -22.04 11.49 -17.01
N MET A 445 -21.69 11.01 -18.20
CA MET A 445 -22.25 9.79 -18.77
C MET A 445 -21.11 8.83 -19.08
N LEU A 446 -21.24 7.59 -18.62
CA LEU A 446 -20.34 6.47 -18.93
C LEU A 446 -21.08 5.44 -19.79
N SER A 447 -20.35 4.59 -20.51
CA SER A 447 -20.95 3.41 -21.15
C SER A 447 -21.43 2.43 -20.06
N ASN A 448 -22.66 1.96 -20.17
CA ASN A 448 -23.31 1.08 -19.18
C ASN A 448 -23.10 -0.42 -19.45
N GLU A 449 -22.02 -0.80 -20.11
CA GLU A 449 -21.71 -2.21 -20.35
C GLU A 449 -21.04 -2.83 -19.13
N LEU A 450 -21.45 -4.06 -18.82
CA LEU A 450 -20.77 -4.87 -17.81
C LEU A 450 -19.41 -5.31 -18.34
N ASN A 451 -18.37 -5.13 -17.53
CA ASN A 451 -17.02 -5.51 -17.90
C ASN A 451 -16.72 -6.95 -17.51
N LYS A 452 -16.01 -7.68 -18.37
CA LYS A 452 -15.54 -9.04 -18.10
C LYS A 452 -14.36 -9.01 -17.12
N PRO A 453 -14.10 -10.10 -16.38
CA PRO A 453 -13.02 -10.16 -15.41
C PRO A 453 -11.61 -9.93 -15.99
N ASN A 454 -11.40 -10.22 -17.28
CA ASN A 454 -10.14 -10.00 -17.98
C ASN A 454 -10.04 -8.62 -18.65
N GLU A 455 -11.07 -7.77 -18.56
CA GLU A 455 -11.06 -6.44 -19.13
C GLU A 455 -10.49 -5.43 -18.14
N TRP A 456 -9.44 -4.78 -18.57
CA TRP A 456 -8.81 -3.69 -17.83
C TRP A 456 -9.39 -2.35 -18.28
N VAL A 457 -10.20 -1.77 -17.42
CA VAL A 457 -10.93 -0.52 -17.68
C VAL A 457 -10.16 0.67 -17.15
N TYR A 458 -9.90 1.65 -17.99
CA TYR A 458 -9.23 2.89 -17.63
C TYR A 458 -9.67 4.05 -18.54
N VAL A 459 -9.26 5.27 -18.22
CA VAL A 459 -9.61 6.48 -18.98
C VAL A 459 -8.37 7.01 -19.70
N THR A 460 -8.55 7.45 -20.95
CA THR A 460 -7.50 8.10 -21.75
C THR A 460 -7.92 9.52 -22.13
N LYS A 461 -6.98 10.37 -22.53
CA LYS A 461 -7.32 11.72 -23.01
C LYS A 461 -8.27 11.71 -24.22
N ASP A 462 -8.17 10.66 -25.05
CA ASP A 462 -8.97 10.51 -26.26
C ASP A 462 -10.36 9.93 -25.98
N SER A 463 -10.49 9.12 -24.91
CA SER A 463 -11.77 8.57 -24.48
C SER A 463 -12.66 9.58 -23.73
N ILE A 464 -12.15 10.77 -23.39
CA ILE A 464 -12.91 11.80 -22.70
C ILE A 464 -13.41 12.84 -23.70
N THR A 465 -14.74 12.93 -23.84
CA THR A 465 -15.43 13.97 -24.60
C THR A 465 -16.04 15.00 -23.65
N VAL A 466 -15.62 16.26 -23.75
CA VAL A 466 -16.11 17.36 -22.90
C VAL A 466 -16.79 18.42 -23.76
N GLU A 467 -18.09 18.55 -23.59
CA GLU A 467 -18.95 19.55 -24.25
C GLU A 467 -19.38 20.57 -23.20
N LEU A 468 -18.79 21.77 -23.26
CA LEU A 468 -19.10 22.87 -22.34
C LEU A 468 -19.65 24.06 -23.12
N GLU A 469 -20.82 24.54 -22.75
CA GLU A 469 -21.46 25.71 -23.27
C GLU A 469 -21.33 26.86 -22.27
N ARG A 470 -21.27 28.10 -22.77
CA ARG A 470 -21.29 29.29 -21.90
C ARG A 470 -22.74 29.59 -21.53
N THR A 471 -22.99 29.73 -20.22
CA THR A 471 -24.27 30.23 -19.74
C THR A 471 -24.43 31.67 -20.25
N ALA A 472 -25.59 31.98 -20.83
CA ALA A 472 -25.88 33.34 -21.29
C ALA A 472 -25.82 34.31 -20.10
N ASP A 473 -25.07 35.43 -20.26
CA ASP A 473 -25.03 36.46 -19.26
C ASP A 473 -26.41 37.04 -19.02
N ILE A 474 -26.89 36.96 -17.78
CA ILE A 474 -28.12 37.64 -17.35
C ILE A 474 -27.95 39.20 -17.43
N SER A 475 -26.71 39.66 -17.61
CA SER A 475 -26.39 41.10 -17.79
C SER A 475 -26.96 41.74 -19.07
N GLY A 476 -27.58 40.96 -19.96
CA GLY A 476 -28.34 41.48 -21.11
C GLY A 476 -29.76 41.92 -20.80
N ALA A 477 -30.24 41.77 -19.57
CA ALA A 477 -31.48 42.41 -19.16
C ALA A 477 -31.24 43.94 -19.06
N THR A 478 -31.49 44.63 -20.14
CA THR A 478 -31.63 46.07 -20.15
C THR A 478 -32.63 46.47 -19.10
N TRP A 479 -32.16 47.11 -18.04
CA TRP A 479 -33.02 47.86 -17.15
C TRP A 479 -33.58 49.03 -17.96
N THR A 480 -34.69 48.81 -18.64
CA THR A 480 -35.51 49.92 -19.12
C THR A 480 -36.25 50.45 -17.90
N LEU A 481 -35.80 51.61 -17.43
CA LEU A 481 -36.52 52.49 -16.54
C LEU A 481 -37.82 52.97 -17.21
#